data_f31b1e6e1d19f832af30de58e78dd3bf
#
_entry.id   f31b1e6e1d19f832af30de58e78dd3bf
#
_cell.length_a   1.000
_cell.length_b   1.000
_cell.length_c   1.000
_cell.angle_alpha   90.00
_cell.angle_beta   90.00
_cell.angle_gamma   90.00
#
_symmetry.space_group_name_H-M   'P 1'
#
loop_
_entity.id
_entity.type
_entity.pdbx_description
1 polymer ?
#
loop_
_entity_poly.entity_id
_entity_poly.type
_entity_poly.pdbx_seq_one_letter_code
_entity_poly.pdbx_strand_id
1 'polypeptide(L)'
;MTGLTGTIEIAIKREVILSNATKLDKMASCVSQKKITGRINHSKGKTATSVNNLIQELNNMGTELGRLMSENAKNVRQIAEQFSAKDEDLASKFKG
;
A
#
# COMPACT_ATOMS: atom_id res chain seq x y z
N MET A 1 30.69 20.57 4.19
CA MET A 1 29.55 20.42 5.13
C MET A 1 28.34 19.78 4.49
N THR A 2 28.59 18.74 3.78
CA THR A 2 27.55 17.99 3.10
C THR A 2 26.79 17.01 4.02
N GLY A 3 27.37 16.69 5.19
CA GLY A 3 26.78 15.66 6.07
C GLY A 3 25.48 16.07 6.74
N LEU A 4 25.37 17.32 7.18
CA LEU A 4 24.17 17.79 7.89
C LEU A 4 23.00 17.95 6.93
N THR A 5 23.26 18.49 5.74
CA THR A 5 22.24 18.64 4.70
C THR A 5 21.73 17.28 4.22
N GLY A 6 22.64 16.31 4.06
CA GLY A 6 22.28 14.95 3.67
C GLY A 6 21.40 14.26 4.69
N THR A 7 21.68 14.44 5.99
CA THR A 7 20.88 13.87 7.08
C THR A 7 19.47 14.46 7.09
N ILE A 8 19.34 15.76 6.89
CA ILE A 8 18.02 16.41 6.83
C ILE A 8 17.23 15.91 5.62
N GLU A 9 17.87 15.81 4.45
CA GLU A 9 17.23 15.27 3.24
C GLU A 9 16.74 13.84 3.43
N ILE A 10 17.53 12.99 4.07
CA ILE A 10 17.13 11.60 4.35
C ILE A 10 15.95 11.56 5.29
N ALA A 11 15.94 12.39 6.34
CA ALA A 11 14.83 12.46 7.28
C ALA A 11 13.54 12.91 6.59
N ILE A 12 13.59 13.91 5.73
CA ILE A 12 12.45 14.40 4.97
C ILE A 12 11.93 13.32 4.02
N LYS A 13 12.83 12.66 3.30
CA LYS A 13 12.47 11.57 2.39
C LYS A 13 11.82 10.41 3.14
N ARG A 14 12.33 10.07 4.31
CA ARG A 14 11.74 9.04 5.15
C ARG A 14 10.30 9.37 5.53
N GLU A 15 10.05 10.60 5.96
CA GLU A 15 8.68 11.05 6.31
C GLU A 15 7.74 10.99 5.11
N VAL A 16 8.19 11.41 3.94
CA VAL A 16 7.41 11.33 2.70
C VAL A 16 7.09 9.88 2.37
N ILE A 17 8.07 8.98 2.47
CA ILE A 17 7.89 7.55 2.21
C ILE A 17 6.87 6.97 3.19
N LEU A 18 6.97 7.27 4.47
CA LEU A 18 6.04 6.78 5.49
C LEU A 18 4.63 7.34 5.27
N SER A 19 4.51 8.60 4.88
CA SER A 19 3.24 9.22 4.54
C SER A 19 2.59 8.52 3.34
N ASN A 20 3.38 8.21 2.31
CA ASN A 20 2.90 7.50 1.13
C ASN A 20 2.46 6.07 1.48
N ALA A 21 3.19 5.40 2.36
CA ALA A 21 2.81 4.07 2.83
C ALA A 21 1.47 4.11 3.57
N THR A 22 1.23 5.12 4.39
CA THR A 22 -0.04 5.30 5.07
C THR A 22 -1.19 5.53 4.08
N LYS A 23 -0.95 6.33 3.05
CA LYS A 23 -1.93 6.55 1.97
C LYS A 23 -2.24 5.25 1.23
N LEU A 24 -1.22 4.44 0.94
CA LEU A 24 -1.40 3.13 0.31
C LEU A 24 -2.26 2.21 1.17
N ASP A 25 -2.03 2.18 2.48
CA ASP A 25 -2.85 1.39 3.40
C ASP A 25 -4.31 1.84 3.39
N LYS A 26 -4.56 3.15 3.39
CA LYS A 26 -5.92 3.68 3.32
C LYS A 26 -6.59 3.30 2.01
N MET A 27 -5.87 3.40 0.90
CA MET A 27 -6.38 2.99 -0.41
C MET A 27 -6.66 1.50 -0.44
N ALA A 28 -5.78 0.68 0.13
CA ALA A 28 -5.93 -0.77 0.20
C ALA A 28 -7.20 -1.14 0.98
N SER A 29 -7.41 -0.51 2.12
CA SER A 29 -8.61 -0.70 2.92
C SER A 29 -9.87 -0.31 2.15
N CYS A 30 -9.83 0.83 1.46
CA CYS A 30 -10.94 1.31 0.66
C CYS A 30 -11.28 0.34 -0.47
N VAL A 31 -10.27 -0.12 -1.21
CA VAL A 31 -10.46 -1.07 -2.32
C VAL A 31 -10.99 -2.41 -1.82
N SER A 32 -10.49 -2.90 -0.68
CA SER A 32 -10.93 -4.17 -0.11
C SER A 32 -12.36 -4.12 0.42
N GLN A 33 -12.78 -2.98 0.94
CA GLN A 33 -14.10 -2.81 1.54
C GLN A 33 -15.18 -2.52 0.54
N LYS A 34 -14.84 -1.88 -0.58
CA LYS A 34 -15.82 -1.57 -1.62
C LYS A 34 -16.12 -2.81 -2.43
N LYS A 35 -17.29 -3.37 -2.20
CA LYS A 35 -17.78 -4.53 -2.93
C LYS A 35 -19.00 -4.16 -3.73
N ILE A 36 -19.13 -4.78 -4.89
CA ILE A 36 -20.33 -4.65 -5.69
C ILE A 36 -21.38 -5.53 -5.04
N THR A 37 -22.46 -4.93 -4.56
CA THR A 37 -23.50 -5.63 -3.82
C THR A 37 -24.72 -5.95 -4.67
N GLY A 38 -24.81 -5.42 -5.87
CA GLY A 38 -25.92 -5.67 -6.76
C GLY A 38 -26.01 -7.12 -7.20
N ARG A 39 -27.24 -7.64 -7.27
CA ARG A 39 -27.52 -8.96 -7.79
C ARG A 39 -28.65 -8.86 -8.79
N ILE A 40 -28.53 -9.58 -9.90
CA ILE A 40 -29.62 -9.67 -10.86
C ILE A 40 -30.54 -10.81 -10.44
N ASN A 41 -31.68 -10.46 -9.86
CA ASN A 41 -32.66 -11.44 -9.40
C ASN A 41 -33.80 -11.68 -10.37
N HIS A 42 -33.97 -10.75 -11.33
CA HIS A 42 -35.13 -10.78 -12.23
C HIS A 42 -34.85 -11.44 -13.58
N SER A 43 -33.59 -11.64 -13.92
CA SER A 43 -33.21 -12.37 -15.13
C SER A 43 -32.94 -13.81 -14.76
N LYS A 44 -33.56 -14.72 -15.50
CA LYS A 44 -33.31 -16.16 -15.33
C LYS A 44 -32.45 -16.62 -16.49
N GLY A 45 -31.50 -17.53 -16.21
CA GLY A 45 -30.70 -18.19 -17.21
C GLY A 45 -29.25 -17.80 -17.21
N LYS A 46 -28.56 -18.12 -18.29
CA LYS A 46 -27.10 -17.98 -18.43
C LYS A 46 -26.60 -16.56 -18.26
N THR A 47 -27.37 -15.56 -18.71
CA THR A 47 -26.97 -14.16 -18.63
C THR A 47 -26.88 -13.68 -17.17
N ALA A 48 -27.88 -13.99 -16.36
CA ALA A 48 -27.89 -13.63 -14.95
C ALA A 48 -26.74 -14.31 -14.19
N THR A 49 -26.51 -15.60 -14.46
CA THR A 49 -25.41 -16.35 -13.87
C THR A 49 -24.07 -15.76 -14.27
N SER A 50 -23.90 -15.41 -15.56
CA SER A 50 -22.65 -14.82 -16.05
C SER A 50 -22.37 -13.46 -15.41
N VAL A 51 -23.39 -12.62 -15.25
CA VAL A 51 -23.24 -11.30 -14.62
C VAL A 51 -22.90 -11.46 -13.13
N ASN A 52 -23.58 -12.36 -12.43
CA ASN A 52 -23.32 -12.61 -11.00
C ASN A 52 -21.92 -13.17 -10.80
N ASN A 53 -21.45 -14.05 -11.67
CA ASN A 53 -20.07 -14.56 -11.63
C ASN A 53 -19.06 -13.46 -11.88
N LEU A 54 -19.35 -12.56 -12.81
CA LEU A 54 -18.49 -11.41 -13.09
C LEU A 54 -18.38 -10.49 -11.85
N ILE A 55 -19.50 -10.21 -11.20
CA ILE A 55 -19.52 -9.43 -9.97
C ILE A 55 -18.63 -10.08 -8.90
N GLN A 56 -18.75 -11.40 -8.73
CA GLN A 56 -17.94 -12.14 -7.78
C GLN A 56 -16.45 -12.05 -8.12
N GLU A 57 -16.10 -12.20 -9.39
CA GLU A 57 -14.73 -12.09 -9.84
C GLU A 57 -14.17 -10.70 -9.60
N LEU A 58 -14.95 -9.65 -9.89
CA LEU A 58 -14.55 -8.27 -9.65
C LEU A 58 -14.32 -8.02 -8.16
N ASN A 59 -15.17 -8.55 -7.29
CA ASN A 59 -14.99 -8.43 -5.84
C ASN A 59 -13.74 -9.15 -5.37
N ASN A 60 -13.46 -10.33 -5.92
CA ASN A 60 -12.25 -11.09 -5.60
C ASN A 60 -11.00 -10.34 -6.07
N MET A 61 -11.04 -9.73 -7.25
CA MET A 61 -9.95 -8.91 -7.76
C MET A 61 -9.69 -7.69 -6.88
N GLY A 62 -10.77 -7.04 -6.41
CA GLY A 62 -10.66 -5.91 -5.49
C GLY A 62 -9.99 -6.30 -4.18
N THR A 63 -10.38 -7.44 -3.60
CA THR A 63 -9.76 -7.97 -2.38
C THR A 63 -8.28 -8.26 -2.59
N GLU A 64 -7.94 -8.90 -3.70
CA GLU A 64 -6.56 -9.23 -4.04
C GLU A 64 -5.72 -7.96 -4.28
N LEU A 65 -6.28 -6.99 -4.98
CA LEU A 65 -5.60 -5.71 -5.19
C LEU A 65 -5.33 -5.00 -3.86
N GLY A 66 -6.32 -5.00 -2.95
CA GLY A 66 -6.14 -4.43 -1.62
C GLY A 66 -5.02 -5.12 -0.85
N ARG A 67 -4.94 -6.45 -0.94
CA ARG A 67 -3.86 -7.22 -0.31
C ARG A 67 -2.50 -6.82 -0.85
N LEU A 68 -2.37 -6.70 -2.18
CA LEU A 68 -1.11 -6.31 -2.82
C LEU A 68 -0.70 -4.89 -2.44
N MET A 69 -1.65 -3.97 -2.36
CA MET A 69 -1.37 -2.60 -1.94
C MET A 69 -0.89 -2.54 -0.50
N SER A 70 -1.50 -3.33 0.40
CA SER A 70 -1.06 -3.43 1.80
C SER A 70 0.34 -4.00 1.90
N GLU A 71 0.67 -5.02 1.13
CA GLU A 71 2.01 -5.59 1.09
C GLU A 71 3.03 -4.58 0.59
N ASN A 72 2.67 -3.81 -0.44
CA ASN A 72 3.54 -2.76 -0.95
C ASN A 72 3.79 -1.68 0.11
N ALA A 73 2.75 -1.28 0.86
CA ALA A 73 2.88 -0.32 1.95
C ALA A 73 3.83 -0.84 3.03
N LYS A 74 3.72 -2.11 3.38
CA LYS A 74 4.61 -2.76 4.35
C LYS A 74 6.05 -2.74 3.86
N ASN A 75 6.29 -3.07 2.59
CA ASN A 75 7.61 -3.06 1.99
C ASN A 75 8.21 -1.65 1.98
N VAL A 76 7.41 -0.64 1.65
CA VAL A 76 7.83 0.75 1.66
C VAL A 76 8.25 1.19 3.07
N ARG A 77 7.49 0.78 4.10
CA ARG A 77 7.85 1.07 5.49
C ARG A 77 9.15 0.40 5.89
N GLN A 78 9.38 -0.85 5.48
CA GLN A 78 10.63 -1.56 5.75
C GLN A 78 11.82 -0.86 5.12
N ILE A 79 11.67 -0.36 3.89
CA ILE A 79 12.71 0.40 3.22
C ILE A 79 13.02 1.67 4.02
N ALA A 80 12.02 2.39 4.49
CA ALA A 80 12.21 3.59 5.30
C ALA A 80 12.94 3.30 6.59
N GLU A 81 12.61 2.19 7.25
CA GLU A 81 13.30 1.74 8.47
C GLU A 81 14.76 1.39 8.21
N GLN A 82 15.04 0.73 7.09
CA GLN A 82 16.40 0.40 6.71
C GLN A 82 17.24 1.64 6.45
N PHE A 83 16.66 2.66 5.80
CA PHE A 83 17.34 3.94 5.63
C PHE A 83 17.65 4.60 6.96
N SER A 84 16.72 4.57 7.89
CA SER A 84 16.92 5.12 9.23
C SER A 84 18.05 4.40 9.97
N ALA A 85 18.06 3.07 9.93
CA ALA A 85 19.09 2.27 10.57
C ALA A 85 20.48 2.55 9.98
N LYS A 86 20.57 2.65 8.65
CA LYS A 86 21.84 2.97 7.98
C LYS A 86 22.32 4.38 8.33
N ASP A 87 21.41 5.33 8.43
CA ASP A 87 21.73 6.70 8.78
C ASP A 87 22.28 6.78 10.22
N GLU A 88 21.66 6.09 11.16
CA GLU A 88 22.16 5.99 12.55
C GLU A 88 23.52 5.31 12.61
N ASP A 89 23.72 4.25 11.84
CA ASP A 89 25.00 3.55 11.78
C ASP A 89 26.11 4.44 11.23
N LEU A 90 25.83 5.17 10.16
CA LEU A 90 26.76 6.14 9.60
C LEU A 90 27.09 7.24 10.59
N ALA A 91 26.08 7.79 11.25
CA ALA A 91 26.28 8.84 12.26
C ALA A 91 27.15 8.35 13.40
N SER A 92 26.93 7.10 13.84
CA SER A 92 27.75 6.46 14.88
C SER A 92 29.20 6.31 14.46
N LYS A 93 29.45 5.94 13.19
CA LYS A 93 30.79 5.80 12.66
C LYS A 93 31.54 7.13 12.57
N PHE A 94 30.83 8.19 12.28
CA PHE A 94 31.42 9.52 12.19
C PHE A 94 31.67 10.17 13.55
N LYS A 95 31.00 9.70 14.57
CA LYS A 95 31.21 10.22 15.94
C LYS A 95 32.40 9.57 16.68
N GLY A 96 32.82 8.45 16.18
CA GLY A 96 33.98 7.77 16.78
C GLY A 96 35.28 8.25 16.26
#